data_8d74d4122fa60f233e8359522a802940
#
_entry.id   8d74d4122fa60f233e8359522a802940
#
_cell.length_a   1.000
_cell.length_b   1.000
_cell.length_c   1.000
_cell.angle_alpha   90.00
_cell.angle_beta   90.00
_cell.angle_gamma   90.00
#
_symmetry.space_group_name_H-M   'P 1'
#
loop_
_entity.id
_entity.type
_entity.pdbx_description
1 polymer ?
#
loop_
_entity_poly.entity_id
_entity_poly.type
_entity_poly.pdbx_seq_one_letter_code
_entity_poly.pdbx_strand_id
1 'polypeptide(L)'
;METIPALRPFVQQPTVRLTTYRRDGRPVGTAVSIAVDGRRAYVRTFESAGKFKRIRHNPLVEVAPSTLRGEATGPAIRARVRVLAGDEAERARRLIVRKHPLLHGVLVPLGHRLTGKKTVHLELTPLEGADGRSDTRERAAA
;
A
#
# COMPACT_ATOMS: atom_id res chain seq x y z
N MET A 1 15.00 12.06 3.44
CA MET A 1 13.92 12.52 4.37
C MET A 1 13.71 11.46 5.44
N GLU A 2 13.63 11.90 6.66
CA GLU A 2 13.43 10.99 7.77
C GLU A 2 12.03 10.36 7.75
N THR A 3 11.98 9.08 8.06
CA THR A 3 10.71 8.35 8.08
C THR A 3 9.85 8.77 9.28
N ILE A 4 8.61 9.15 9.02
CA ILE A 4 7.67 9.50 10.10
C ILE A 4 7.33 8.26 10.94
N PRO A 5 7.00 8.44 12.24
CA PRO A 5 6.77 7.30 13.14
C PRO A 5 5.74 6.30 12.64
N ALA A 6 4.64 6.76 12.04
CA ALA A 6 3.58 5.88 11.55
C ALA A 6 4.08 4.88 10.50
N LEU A 7 5.11 5.23 9.73
CA LEU A 7 5.64 4.38 8.66
C LEU A 7 6.86 3.55 9.06
N ARG A 8 7.43 3.79 10.24
CA ARG A 8 8.61 3.03 10.69
C ARG A 8 8.42 1.51 10.66
N PRO A 9 7.27 0.96 11.10
CA PRO A 9 7.09 -0.49 11.06
C PRO A 9 7.14 -1.09 9.66
N PHE A 10 6.99 -0.28 8.62
CA PHE A 10 6.90 -0.76 7.24
C PHE A 10 8.22 -0.66 6.47
N VAL A 11 9.21 0.03 7.01
CA VAL A 11 10.47 0.29 6.28
C VAL A 11 11.14 -1.01 5.81
N GLN A 12 11.20 -2.02 6.68
CA GLN A 12 11.84 -3.30 6.36
C GLN A 12 10.85 -4.40 5.98
N GLN A 13 9.57 -4.09 5.95
CA GLN A 13 8.55 -5.07 5.54
C GLN A 13 8.60 -5.29 4.02
N PRO A 14 8.79 -6.53 3.54
CA PRO A 14 8.66 -6.80 2.11
C PRO A 14 7.20 -6.74 1.67
N THR A 15 6.28 -7.21 2.52
CA THR A 15 4.87 -7.33 2.20
C THR A 15 4.03 -6.73 3.33
N VAL A 16 2.95 -6.08 2.95
CA VAL A 16 1.97 -5.54 3.89
C VAL A 16 0.58 -6.02 3.47
N ARG A 17 -0.33 -6.03 4.45
CA ARG A 17 -1.75 -6.24 4.18
C ARG A 17 -2.38 -4.90 3.90
N LEU A 18 -2.82 -4.70 2.67
CA LEU A 18 -3.56 -3.50 2.27
C LEU A 18 -5.05 -3.84 2.32
N THR A 19 -5.79 -3.15 3.18
CA THR A 19 -7.23 -3.34 3.31
C THR A 19 -7.95 -2.21 2.62
N THR A 20 -8.76 -2.57 1.63
CA THR A 20 -9.64 -1.67 0.87
C THR A 20 -11.08 -2.01 1.19
N TYR A 21 -12.02 -1.13 0.84
CA TYR A 21 -13.41 -1.28 1.25
C TYR A 21 -14.34 -1.34 0.05
N ARG A 22 -15.27 -2.31 0.09
CA ARG A 22 -16.33 -2.42 -0.91
C ARG A 22 -17.34 -1.29 -0.71
N ARG A 23 -18.23 -1.11 -1.68
CA ARG A 23 -19.27 -0.07 -1.61
C ARG A 23 -20.16 -0.21 -0.37
N ASP A 24 -20.40 -1.44 0.08
CA ASP A 24 -21.19 -1.72 1.29
C ASP A 24 -20.38 -1.59 2.58
N GLY A 25 -19.10 -1.17 2.49
CA GLY A 25 -18.21 -0.99 3.63
C GLY A 25 -17.46 -2.23 4.08
N ARG A 26 -17.66 -3.39 3.46
CA ARG A 26 -16.94 -4.60 3.85
C ARG A 26 -15.46 -4.52 3.48
N PRO A 27 -14.56 -4.89 4.41
CA PRO A 27 -13.13 -4.84 4.15
C PRO A 27 -12.67 -6.01 3.27
N VAL A 28 -11.66 -5.74 2.43
CA VAL A 28 -10.97 -6.76 1.65
C VAL A 28 -9.49 -6.52 1.80
N GLY A 29 -8.79 -7.48 2.42
CA GLY A 29 -7.35 -7.42 2.62
C GLY A 29 -6.59 -8.18 1.55
N THR A 30 -5.51 -7.59 1.04
CA THR A 30 -4.63 -8.24 0.07
C THR A 30 -3.17 -7.97 0.42
N ALA A 31 -2.29 -8.91 0.02
CA ALA A 31 -0.85 -8.76 0.19
C ALA A 31 -0.28 -7.92 -0.95
N VAL A 32 0.48 -6.88 -0.63
CA VAL A 32 1.16 -6.05 -1.62
C VAL A 32 2.57 -5.72 -1.16
N SER A 33 3.48 -5.47 -2.11
CA SER A 33 4.83 -5.00 -1.82
C SER A 33 4.79 -3.51 -1.51
N ILE A 34 5.61 -3.07 -0.57
CA ILE A 34 5.65 -1.68 -0.11
C ILE A 34 7.07 -1.14 -0.13
N ALA A 35 7.21 0.15 -0.40
CA ALA A 35 8.44 0.91 -0.20
C ALA A 35 8.10 2.21 0.50
N VAL A 36 8.90 2.60 1.48
CA VAL A 36 8.67 3.81 2.29
C VAL A 36 9.68 4.88 1.91
N ASP A 37 9.21 6.12 1.80
CA ASP A 37 10.05 7.29 1.55
C ASP A 37 9.57 8.46 2.41
N GLY A 38 10.17 8.63 3.58
CA GLY A 38 9.90 9.73 4.48
C GLY A 38 8.48 9.71 5.04
N ARG A 39 7.61 10.53 4.46
CA ARG A 39 6.23 10.72 4.92
C ARG A 39 5.21 9.87 4.17
N ARG A 40 5.67 9.15 3.15
CA ARG A 40 4.78 8.42 2.25
C ARG A 40 5.29 7.01 2.02
N ALA A 41 4.37 6.15 1.62
CA ALA A 41 4.70 4.81 1.19
C ALA A 41 4.11 4.57 -0.18
N TYR A 42 4.69 3.62 -0.90
CA TYR A 42 4.27 3.31 -2.26
C TYR A 42 4.01 1.83 -2.38
N VAL A 43 2.93 1.48 -3.05
CA VAL A 43 2.59 0.09 -3.35
C VAL A 43 2.30 -0.05 -4.83
N ARG A 44 2.40 -1.29 -5.33
CA ARG A 44 2.17 -1.61 -6.73
C ARG A 44 1.05 -2.62 -6.85
N THR A 45 0.14 -2.40 -7.80
CA THR A 45 -0.95 -3.31 -8.09
C THR A 45 -1.22 -3.32 -9.60
N PHE A 46 -2.22 -4.09 -10.03
CA PHE A 46 -2.65 -4.12 -11.42
C PHE A 46 -3.93 -3.32 -11.61
N GLU A 47 -4.07 -2.67 -12.75
CA GLU A 47 -5.26 -1.87 -13.09
C GLU A 47 -6.54 -2.69 -13.02
N SER A 48 -6.47 -3.96 -13.43
CA SER A 48 -7.62 -4.87 -13.42
C SER A 48 -7.93 -5.47 -12.06
N ALA A 49 -7.07 -5.23 -11.04
CA ALA A 49 -7.29 -5.81 -9.71
C ALA A 49 -8.50 -5.19 -9.02
N GLY A 50 -9.24 -6.01 -8.28
CA GLY A 50 -10.39 -5.54 -7.52
C GLY A 50 -10.05 -4.42 -6.54
N LYS A 51 -8.85 -4.46 -5.92
CA LYS A 51 -8.42 -3.41 -5.00
C LYS A 51 -8.30 -2.05 -5.68
N PHE A 52 -7.91 -2.00 -6.97
CA PHE A 52 -7.84 -0.75 -7.71
C PHE A 52 -9.23 -0.13 -7.88
N LYS A 53 -10.23 -0.94 -8.22
CA LYS A 53 -11.61 -0.47 -8.33
C LYS A 53 -12.13 0.04 -6.99
N ARG A 54 -11.85 -0.68 -5.90
CA ARG A 54 -12.28 -0.26 -4.56
C ARG A 54 -11.63 1.05 -4.13
N ILE A 55 -10.35 1.24 -4.46
CA ILE A 55 -9.61 2.48 -4.16
C ILE A 55 -10.18 3.67 -4.91
N ARG A 56 -10.54 3.50 -6.17
CA ARG A 56 -11.16 4.58 -6.95
C ARG A 56 -12.49 5.02 -6.35
N HIS A 57 -13.22 4.09 -5.76
CA HIS A 57 -14.49 4.38 -5.10
C HIS A 57 -14.28 4.96 -3.70
N ASN A 58 -13.33 4.40 -2.95
CA ASN A 58 -13.02 4.84 -1.59
C ASN A 58 -11.48 4.86 -1.39
N PRO A 59 -10.86 6.06 -1.36
CA PRO A 59 -9.41 6.17 -1.23
C PRO A 59 -8.88 5.96 0.18
N LEU A 60 -9.74 5.72 1.16
CA LEU A 60 -9.31 5.45 2.53
C LEU A 60 -9.05 3.96 2.70
N VAL A 61 -7.87 3.63 3.23
CA VAL A 61 -7.40 2.25 3.37
C VAL A 61 -6.78 2.05 4.74
N GLU A 62 -6.54 0.78 5.08
CA GLU A 62 -5.72 0.41 6.23
C GLU A 62 -4.51 -0.39 5.74
N VAL A 63 -3.38 -0.22 6.42
CA VAL A 63 -2.14 -0.91 6.08
C VAL A 63 -1.58 -1.52 7.35
N ALA A 64 -1.25 -2.81 7.33
CA ALA A 64 -0.63 -3.50 8.46
C ALA A 64 0.60 -4.27 8.00
N PRO A 65 1.62 -4.40 8.86
CA PRO A 65 2.71 -5.33 8.56
C PRO A 65 2.12 -6.73 8.45
N SER A 66 2.68 -7.55 7.55
CA SER A 66 2.11 -8.86 7.29
C SER A 66 3.15 -9.91 6.93
N THR A 67 2.70 -11.15 6.93
CA THR A 67 3.42 -12.25 6.30
C THR A 67 3.36 -12.09 4.78
N LEU A 68 4.13 -12.90 4.05
CA LEU A 68 4.11 -12.89 2.59
C LEU A 68 2.73 -13.25 2.01
N ARG A 69 1.90 -13.93 2.79
CA ARG A 69 0.53 -14.28 2.40
C ARG A 69 -0.48 -13.20 2.72
N GLY A 70 -0.06 -12.14 3.41
CA GLY A 70 -0.93 -11.04 3.76
C GLY A 70 -1.62 -11.16 5.11
N GLU A 71 -1.20 -12.09 5.96
CA GLU A 71 -1.72 -12.19 7.32
C GLU A 71 -1.08 -11.11 8.20
N ALA A 72 -1.89 -10.28 8.84
CA ALA A 72 -1.37 -9.17 9.66
C ALA A 72 -0.54 -9.68 10.83
N THR A 73 0.63 -9.07 11.02
CA THR A 73 1.56 -9.39 12.13
C THR A 73 1.70 -8.25 13.12
N GLY A 74 1.00 -7.15 12.90
CA GLY A 74 1.02 -5.99 13.78
C GLY A 74 -0.15 -5.09 13.52
N PRO A 75 -0.24 -3.95 14.26
CA PRO A 75 -1.39 -3.06 14.14
C PRO A 75 -1.45 -2.35 12.80
N ALA A 76 -2.66 -2.12 12.32
CA ALA A 76 -2.91 -1.37 11.09
C ALA A 76 -2.88 0.13 11.35
N ILE A 77 -2.48 0.89 10.34
CA ILE A 77 -2.65 2.33 10.31
C ILE A 77 -3.63 2.70 9.20
N ARG A 78 -4.28 3.85 9.32
CA ARG A 78 -5.15 4.39 8.28
C ARG A 78 -4.36 5.30 7.36
N ALA A 79 -4.66 5.25 6.09
CA ALA A 79 -3.97 6.05 5.08
C ALA A 79 -4.93 6.44 3.97
N ARG A 80 -4.56 7.50 3.24
CA ARG A 80 -5.24 7.90 2.02
C ARG A 80 -4.39 7.50 0.83
N VAL A 81 -5.04 6.95 -0.19
CA VAL A 81 -4.38 6.50 -1.42
C VAL A 81 -4.55 7.55 -2.51
N ARG A 82 -3.48 7.79 -3.26
CA ARG A 82 -3.52 8.55 -4.50
C ARG A 82 -2.92 7.71 -5.61
N VAL A 83 -3.62 7.58 -6.73
CA VAL A 83 -3.11 6.89 -7.91
C VAL A 83 -2.09 7.79 -8.59
N LEU A 84 -0.91 7.26 -8.86
CA LEU A 84 0.17 8.01 -9.48
C LEU A 84 0.19 7.82 -10.98
N ALA A 85 0.72 8.83 -11.69
CA ALA A 85 0.90 8.79 -13.14
C ALA A 85 2.19 9.55 -13.50
N GLY A 86 2.71 9.33 -14.70
CA GLY A 86 3.87 10.04 -15.22
C GLY A 86 5.11 9.90 -14.34
N ASP A 87 5.79 11.02 -14.08
CA ASP A 87 7.05 11.04 -13.34
C ASP A 87 6.91 10.55 -11.91
N GLU A 88 5.78 10.83 -11.27
CA GLU A 88 5.52 10.36 -9.91
C GLU A 88 5.41 8.84 -9.86
N ALA A 89 4.72 8.24 -10.82
CA ALA A 89 4.60 6.79 -10.93
C ALA A 89 5.96 6.15 -11.19
N GLU A 90 6.78 6.75 -12.05
CA GLU A 90 8.12 6.26 -12.36
C GLU A 90 9.03 6.31 -11.14
N ARG A 91 8.93 7.39 -10.35
CA ARG A 91 9.69 7.52 -9.10
C ARG A 91 9.30 6.44 -8.10
N ALA A 92 7.99 6.19 -7.94
CA ALA A 92 7.49 5.13 -7.07
C ALA A 92 7.98 3.76 -7.54
N ARG A 93 7.93 3.51 -8.85
CA ARG A 93 8.44 2.28 -9.44
C ARG A 93 9.90 2.04 -9.07
N ARG A 94 10.74 3.07 -9.19
CA ARG A 94 12.16 2.96 -8.86
C ARG A 94 12.39 2.62 -7.39
N LEU A 95 11.61 3.22 -6.49
CA LEU A 95 11.74 2.94 -5.07
C LEU A 95 11.35 1.49 -4.74
N ILE A 96 10.28 1.01 -5.35
CA ILE A 96 9.83 -0.38 -5.15
C ILE A 96 10.84 -1.37 -5.72
N VAL A 97 11.34 -1.11 -6.94
CA VAL A 97 12.35 -1.97 -7.58
C VAL A 97 13.64 -2.01 -6.77
N ARG A 98 14.06 -0.88 -6.23
CA ARG A 98 15.28 -0.81 -5.40
C ARG A 98 15.17 -1.67 -4.15
N LYS A 99 14.01 -1.67 -3.51
CA LYS A 99 13.76 -2.47 -2.30
C LYS A 99 13.55 -3.95 -2.62
N HIS A 100 12.93 -4.26 -3.77
CA HIS A 100 12.57 -5.61 -4.19
C HIS A 100 13.13 -5.92 -5.58
N PRO A 101 14.46 -5.90 -5.77
CA PRO A 101 15.04 -5.92 -7.11
C PRO A 101 14.72 -7.20 -7.90
N LEU A 102 14.69 -8.36 -7.24
CA LEU A 102 14.41 -9.61 -7.93
C LEU A 102 12.95 -9.72 -8.34
N LEU A 103 12.03 -9.41 -7.42
CA LEU A 103 10.59 -9.55 -7.69
C LEU A 103 10.09 -8.49 -8.66
N HIS A 104 10.33 -7.21 -8.38
CA HIS A 104 9.78 -6.11 -9.18
C HIS A 104 10.66 -5.70 -10.36
N GLY A 105 11.98 -5.98 -10.27
CA GLY A 105 12.90 -5.69 -11.36
C GLY A 105 12.87 -6.72 -12.48
N VAL A 106 12.58 -7.99 -12.17
CA VAL A 106 12.63 -9.09 -13.13
C VAL A 106 11.31 -9.84 -13.23
N LEU A 107 10.81 -10.36 -12.11
CA LEU A 107 9.65 -11.26 -12.12
C LEU A 107 8.34 -10.55 -12.46
N VAL A 108 8.09 -9.36 -11.93
CA VAL A 108 6.84 -8.63 -12.22
C VAL A 108 6.80 -8.13 -13.67
N PRO A 109 7.85 -7.50 -14.22
CA PRO A 109 7.85 -7.13 -15.62
C PRO A 109 7.69 -8.32 -16.58
N LEU A 110 8.31 -9.46 -16.26
CA LEU A 110 8.15 -10.68 -17.07
C LEU A 110 6.70 -11.18 -17.01
N GLY A 111 6.11 -11.25 -15.82
CA GLY A 111 4.72 -11.64 -15.66
C GLY A 111 3.77 -10.70 -16.38
N HIS A 112 4.05 -9.39 -16.37
CA HIS A 112 3.27 -8.38 -17.07
C HIS A 112 3.29 -8.62 -18.59
N ARG A 113 4.46 -8.95 -19.15
CA ARG A 113 4.56 -9.30 -20.57
C ARG A 113 3.68 -10.49 -20.93
N LEU A 114 3.64 -11.50 -20.05
CA LEU A 114 2.89 -12.71 -20.30
C LEU A 114 1.38 -12.53 -20.15
N THR A 115 0.95 -11.70 -19.21
CA THR A 115 -0.47 -11.51 -18.91
C THR A 115 -1.12 -10.30 -19.57
N GLY A 116 -0.31 -9.34 -20.05
CA GLY A 116 -0.81 -8.10 -20.64
C GLY A 116 -1.46 -7.13 -19.67
N LYS A 117 -1.38 -7.38 -18.36
CA LYS A 117 -1.98 -6.50 -17.36
C LYS A 117 -1.10 -5.29 -17.11
N LYS A 118 -1.71 -4.10 -17.05
CA LYS A 118 -1.01 -2.86 -16.72
C LYS A 118 -0.81 -2.74 -15.23
N THR A 119 0.37 -2.27 -14.83
CA THR A 119 0.68 -1.99 -13.43
C THR A 119 0.28 -0.57 -13.07
N VAL A 120 -0.12 -0.40 -11.81
CA VAL A 120 -0.51 0.89 -11.24
C VAL A 120 0.30 1.11 -9.97
N HIS A 121 0.79 2.31 -9.78
CA HIS A 121 1.53 2.71 -8.59
C HIS A 121 0.66 3.61 -7.74
N LEU A 122 0.62 3.31 -6.44
CA LEU A 122 -0.22 4.01 -5.47
C LEU A 122 0.65 4.64 -4.40
N GLU A 123 0.30 5.85 -4.02
CA GLU A 123 0.93 6.57 -2.91
C GLU A 123 0.02 6.49 -1.69
N LEU A 124 0.58 6.09 -0.56
CA LEU A 124 -0.12 6.03 0.71
C LEU A 124 0.39 7.16 1.60
N THR A 125 -0.52 8.01 2.05
CA THR A 125 -0.22 9.06 3.02
C THR A 125 -0.94 8.73 4.31
N PRO A 126 -0.21 8.44 5.41
CA PRO A 126 -0.86 8.19 6.70
C PRO A 126 -1.72 9.36 7.11
N LEU A 127 -2.90 9.08 7.65
CA LEU A 127 -3.78 10.11 8.17
C LEU A 127 -3.22 10.62 9.50
N GLU A 128 -3.51 11.89 9.82
CA GLU A 128 -3.14 12.44 11.10
C GLU A 128 -3.77 11.61 12.21
N GLY A 129 -2.96 11.25 13.22
CA GLY A 129 -3.42 10.37 14.28
C GLY A 129 -3.60 8.92 13.84
N ALA A 130 -2.97 8.51 12.74
CA ALA A 130 -3.14 7.17 12.17
C ALA A 130 -2.41 6.07 12.93
N ASP A 131 -1.69 6.37 13.99
CA ASP A 131 -1.14 5.34 14.85
C ASP A 131 -2.29 4.60 15.57
N GLY A 132 -2.04 3.38 15.99
CA GLY A 132 -3.09 2.54 16.57
C GLY A 132 -3.82 3.15 17.75
N ARG A 133 -3.15 4.02 18.50
CA ARG A 133 -3.76 4.68 19.68
C ARG A 133 -4.80 5.71 19.27
N SER A 134 -4.43 6.59 18.36
CA SER A 134 -5.34 7.65 17.92
C SER A 134 -6.57 7.08 17.24
N ASP A 135 -6.39 6.08 16.42
CA ASP A 135 -7.49 5.41 15.74
C ASP A 135 -8.45 4.77 16.75
N THR A 136 -7.91 4.13 17.77
CA THR A 136 -8.71 3.51 18.83
C THR A 136 -9.54 4.56 19.59
N ARG A 137 -8.97 5.72 19.89
CA ARG A 137 -9.68 6.80 20.54
C ARG A 137 -10.82 7.35 19.71
N GLU A 138 -10.57 7.55 18.43
CA GLU A 138 -11.59 8.02 17.50
C GLU A 138 -12.77 7.05 17.43
N ARG A 139 -12.50 5.76 17.36
CA ARG A 139 -13.55 4.75 17.36
C ARG A 139 -14.33 4.72 18.66
N ALA A 140 -13.66 4.89 19.78
CA ALA A 140 -14.30 4.93 21.08
C ALA A 140 -15.17 6.18 21.25
N ALA A 141 -14.77 7.30 20.66
CA ALA A 141 -15.50 8.55 20.73
C ALA A 141 -16.71 8.57 19.78
N ALA A 142 -16.65 7.81 18.72
CA ALA A 142 -17.73 7.73 17.76
C ALA A 142 -18.86 6.83 18.22
#